data_2e151b28221c8f8972c81edd5f021079
#
_entry.id   2e151b28221c8f8972c81edd5f021079
#
_cell.length_a   1.000
_cell.length_b   1.000
_cell.length_c   1.000
_cell.angle_alpha   90.00
_cell.angle_beta   90.00
_cell.angle_gamma   90.00
#
_symmetry.space_group_name_H-M   'P 1'
#
loop_
_entity.id
_entity.type
_entity.pdbx_description
1 polymer ?
#
loop_
_entity_poly.entity_id
_entity_poly.type
_entity_poly.pdbx_seq_one_letter_code
_entity_poly.pdbx_strand_id
1 'polypeptide(L)'
;MRCQLQIRSISRIYKVGLVTAVVLFAIGCGSDNNTNNTTSNGITSFNGTVLSISLSADGSKDVYVGGEFTTYNGAQANRIVRLNADGTIDQAFVVASGFDTTVRWIVPAAAQSANVYVGGDFTTYNGVLRPHIVRLNANGTLDSTFTTGTGFDNTVHVIAPAGDGTGSLYVGGAFSTYNGRSVNRLVRLNADGTTDQTFVTGTGFDGTVFTIVPVGDGTGDVYVGGAFTLYKGIQAMRIVRLTSDGSVNSNFPTTTGFDNIVHNMALADDRSGNLYAGGEFTNYKGIRAVGIARLNSGALLDLTFVTGTGFDKSVFTVAPAGDGTGKLYAGGAFTNYNGTEVSDLVRLNQNGTRDFSFATGAGFNDTVFKVVPVGDGSGDVYVGGQFTQYQGISRGRFVRLANTGALIR
;
A
#
# COMPACT_ATOMS: atom_id res chain seq x y z
N MET A 1 -21.89 26.61 44.49
CA MET A 1 -20.63 27.35 44.29
C MET A 1 -20.96 28.76 43.87
N ARG A 2 -20.39 29.75 44.56
CA ARG A 2 -20.68 31.20 44.25
C ARG A 2 -19.81 31.61 43.05
N CYS A 3 -20.45 32.11 42.01
CA CYS A 3 -19.78 32.68 40.85
C CYS A 3 -19.44 34.16 41.17
N GLN A 4 -18.15 34.54 41.16
CA GLN A 4 -17.74 35.95 41.29
C GLN A 4 -17.63 36.59 39.91
N LEU A 5 -18.32 37.70 39.75
CA LEU A 5 -18.27 38.55 38.55
C LEU A 5 -17.02 39.44 38.62
N GLN A 6 -16.08 39.30 37.70
CA GLN A 6 -15.01 40.30 37.49
C GLN A 6 -15.38 41.21 36.31
N ILE A 7 -15.60 42.47 36.58
CA ILE A 7 -15.81 43.55 35.59
C ILE A 7 -14.43 44.17 35.30
N ARG A 8 -13.92 44.05 34.08
CA ARG A 8 -12.81 44.90 33.60
C ARG A 8 -13.35 45.95 32.65
N SER A 9 -13.25 47.26 33.07
CA SER A 9 -13.54 48.39 32.21
C SER A 9 -12.32 48.75 31.37
N ILE A 10 -12.51 48.90 30.06
CA ILE A 10 -11.52 49.48 29.14
C ILE A 10 -12.10 50.81 28.65
N SER A 11 -11.53 51.90 29.12
CA SER A 11 -11.84 53.24 28.61
C SER A 11 -10.82 53.64 27.54
N ARG A 12 -11.27 53.82 26.31
CA ARG A 12 -10.56 54.59 25.28
C ARG A 12 -11.36 55.82 24.95
N ILE A 13 -10.75 56.98 25.20
CA ILE A 13 -11.34 58.31 24.94
C ILE A 13 -11.09 58.65 23.45
N TYR A 14 -12.13 58.77 22.67
CA TYR A 14 -12.12 59.53 21.41
C TYR A 14 -13.08 60.70 21.55
N LYS A 15 -12.58 61.94 21.31
CA LYS A 15 -13.37 63.14 21.25
C LYS A 15 -14.32 63.07 20.05
N VAL A 16 -15.58 63.02 20.31
CA VAL A 16 -16.81 63.62 19.76
C VAL A 16 -17.97 62.62 19.99
N GLY A 17 -18.96 63.06 20.84
CA GLY A 17 -20.29 62.45 20.94
C GLY A 17 -20.40 61.20 21.85
N LEU A 18 -20.92 61.48 23.09
CA LEU A 18 -21.26 60.44 24.07
C LEU A 18 -22.51 59.66 23.61
N VAL A 19 -22.38 58.44 23.16
CA VAL A 19 -23.47 57.47 23.05
C VAL A 19 -23.08 56.24 23.83
N THR A 20 -23.71 56.01 24.97
CA THR A 20 -23.49 54.84 25.81
C THR A 20 -24.36 53.68 25.28
N ALA A 21 -23.81 52.75 24.56
CA ALA A 21 -24.49 51.49 24.21
C ALA A 21 -24.07 50.43 25.23
N VAL A 22 -25.03 49.96 26.02
CA VAL A 22 -24.87 48.77 26.90
C VAL A 22 -25.25 47.55 26.08
N VAL A 23 -24.24 46.71 25.75
CA VAL A 23 -24.49 45.42 25.13
C VAL A 23 -24.52 44.37 26.23
N LEU A 24 -25.69 43.82 26.51
CA LEU A 24 -25.85 42.66 27.40
C LEU A 24 -25.52 41.39 26.62
N PHE A 25 -24.47 40.72 27.02
CA PHE A 25 -24.25 39.33 26.64
C PHE A 25 -24.94 38.41 27.66
N ALA A 26 -25.92 37.64 27.23
CA ALA A 26 -26.46 36.55 28.01
C ALA A 26 -25.50 35.36 27.95
N ILE A 27 -24.87 35.02 29.09
CA ILE A 27 -24.09 33.79 29.22
C ILE A 27 -25.05 32.73 29.76
N GLY A 28 -25.44 31.79 28.89
CA GLY A 28 -26.15 30.59 29.28
C GLY A 28 -25.17 29.61 29.96
N CYS A 29 -25.43 29.26 31.23
CA CYS A 29 -24.78 28.14 31.88
C CYS A 29 -25.35 26.83 31.31
N GLY A 30 -24.64 26.19 30.39
CA GLY A 30 -24.90 24.83 29.95
C GLY A 30 -24.15 23.85 30.86
N SER A 31 -24.84 22.83 31.34
CA SER A 31 -24.28 21.73 32.09
C SER A 31 -23.22 21.01 31.24
N ASP A 32 -22.00 20.91 31.75
CA ASP A 32 -20.90 20.13 31.17
C ASP A 32 -21.23 18.64 31.22
N ASN A 33 -21.87 18.13 30.19
CA ASN A 33 -21.76 16.72 29.85
C ASN A 33 -20.46 16.58 29.04
N ASN A 34 -19.42 16.14 29.73
CA ASN A 34 -18.10 15.81 29.19
C ASN A 34 -18.21 14.58 28.29
N THR A 35 -18.69 14.76 27.07
CA THR A 35 -18.37 13.88 25.97
C THR A 35 -17.15 14.48 25.30
N ASN A 36 -16.00 13.84 25.45
CA ASN A 36 -14.78 14.14 24.69
C ASN A 36 -15.06 14.02 23.18
N ASN A 37 -15.74 15.01 22.63
CA ASN A 37 -15.80 15.21 21.19
C ASN A 37 -14.63 16.14 20.83
N THR A 38 -13.42 15.59 20.77
CA THR A 38 -12.33 16.22 20.06
C THR A 38 -12.75 16.26 18.60
N THR A 39 -13.36 17.37 18.17
CA THR A 39 -13.43 17.75 16.76
C THR A 39 -11.97 17.78 16.27
N SER A 40 -11.52 16.69 15.66
CA SER A 40 -10.27 16.66 14.93
C SER A 40 -10.37 17.74 13.85
N ASN A 41 -9.49 18.73 13.89
CA ASN A 41 -9.37 19.81 12.90
C ASN A 41 -9.10 19.24 11.50
N GLY A 42 -10.05 18.58 10.84
CA GLY A 42 -9.94 18.09 9.48
C GLY A 42 -8.74 17.14 9.20
N ILE A 43 -8.13 16.58 10.25
CA ILE A 43 -6.99 15.67 10.14
C ILE A 43 -7.54 14.27 9.95
N THR A 44 -7.40 13.72 8.75
CA THR A 44 -7.69 12.31 8.47
C THR A 44 -6.71 11.44 9.25
N SER A 45 -7.20 10.48 10.03
CA SER A 45 -6.35 9.71 10.94
C SER A 45 -6.83 8.27 11.12
N PHE A 46 -5.95 7.33 10.80
CA PHE A 46 -6.05 5.95 11.26
C PHE A 46 -5.34 5.78 12.60
N ASN A 47 -5.90 4.97 13.51
CA ASN A 47 -5.28 4.68 14.81
C ASN A 47 -4.21 3.57 14.78
N GLY A 48 -4.04 2.88 13.64
CA GLY A 48 -3.04 1.83 13.42
C GLY A 48 -2.41 1.93 12.04
N THR A 49 -1.34 1.16 11.79
CA THR A 49 -0.55 1.15 10.56
C THR A 49 -1.40 0.91 9.32
N VAL A 50 -1.16 1.66 8.26
CA VAL A 50 -1.70 1.42 6.92
C VAL A 50 -0.67 0.64 6.11
N LEU A 51 -1.04 -0.58 5.67
CA LEU A 51 -0.16 -1.50 4.93
C LEU A 51 -0.57 -1.63 3.45
N SER A 52 -1.83 -1.42 3.15
CA SER A 52 -2.37 -1.56 1.80
C SER A 52 -3.27 -0.40 1.44
N ILE A 53 -3.08 0.10 0.23
CA ILE A 53 -3.95 1.08 -0.43
C ILE A 53 -4.23 0.53 -1.81
N SER A 54 -5.48 0.55 -2.26
CA SER A 54 -5.88 0.10 -3.58
C SER A 54 -7.00 0.99 -4.11
N LEU A 55 -6.85 1.48 -5.33
CA LEU A 55 -7.93 2.21 -6.01
C LEU A 55 -9.04 1.22 -6.38
N SER A 56 -10.28 1.64 -6.29
CA SER A 56 -11.41 0.90 -6.86
C SER A 56 -11.29 0.88 -8.39
N ALA A 57 -11.60 -0.26 -8.99
CA ALA A 57 -11.53 -0.41 -10.44
C ALA A 57 -12.86 -0.11 -11.16
N ASP A 58 -13.90 0.30 -10.42
CA ASP A 58 -15.25 0.59 -10.93
C ASP A 58 -15.44 2.00 -11.51
N GLY A 59 -14.37 2.81 -11.49
CA GLY A 59 -14.39 4.21 -11.96
C GLY A 59 -14.88 5.23 -10.93
N SER A 60 -15.27 4.80 -9.72
CA SER A 60 -15.72 5.70 -8.63
C SER A 60 -14.63 6.65 -8.11
N LYS A 61 -13.35 6.29 -8.30
CA LYS A 61 -12.16 6.87 -7.68
C LYS A 61 -12.08 6.63 -6.16
N ASP A 62 -12.88 5.70 -5.64
CA ASP A 62 -12.82 5.29 -4.24
C ASP A 62 -11.52 4.56 -3.95
N VAL A 63 -11.15 4.55 -2.67
CA VAL A 63 -9.88 3.98 -2.21
C VAL A 63 -10.15 2.97 -1.11
N TYR A 64 -9.73 1.74 -1.30
CA TYR A 64 -9.66 0.74 -0.24
C TYR A 64 -8.38 0.93 0.56
N VAL A 65 -8.48 0.95 1.87
CA VAL A 65 -7.36 1.04 2.80
C VAL A 65 -7.40 -0.14 3.75
N GLY A 66 -6.27 -0.83 3.90
CA GLY A 66 -6.11 -1.99 4.77
C GLY A 66 -4.88 -1.86 5.67
N GLY A 67 -4.93 -2.53 6.85
CA GLY A 67 -3.81 -2.46 7.78
C GLY A 67 -4.08 -3.05 9.15
N GLU A 68 -3.47 -2.42 10.18
CA GLU A 68 -3.57 -2.81 11.60
C GLU A 68 -4.54 -1.93 12.39
N PHE A 69 -5.15 -0.96 11.75
CA PHE A 69 -6.04 0.02 12.40
C PHE A 69 -7.40 -0.59 12.76
N THR A 70 -8.06 0.00 13.75
CA THR A 70 -9.43 -0.33 14.13
C THR A 70 -10.40 0.83 13.93
N THR A 71 -9.87 2.06 13.77
CA THR A 71 -10.69 3.25 13.53
C THR A 71 -10.08 4.15 12.47
N TYR A 72 -10.97 4.89 11.77
CA TYR A 72 -10.63 6.02 10.91
C TYR A 72 -11.47 7.23 11.34
N ASN A 73 -10.83 8.35 11.67
CA ASN A 73 -11.45 9.56 12.21
C ASN A 73 -12.39 9.29 13.41
N GLY A 74 -12.03 8.29 14.25
CA GLY A 74 -12.82 7.85 15.40
C GLY A 74 -13.98 6.90 15.05
N ALA A 75 -14.35 6.75 13.78
CA ALA A 75 -15.34 5.76 13.35
C ALA A 75 -14.71 4.37 13.22
N GLN A 76 -15.48 3.32 13.53
CA GLN A 76 -15.03 1.93 13.40
C GLN A 76 -14.68 1.59 11.95
N ALA A 77 -13.50 0.96 11.75
CA ALA A 77 -12.95 0.60 10.45
C ALA A 77 -12.05 -0.65 10.54
N ASN A 78 -12.45 -1.67 11.25
CA ASN A 78 -11.67 -2.84 11.64
C ASN A 78 -10.85 -3.47 10.51
N ARG A 79 -9.60 -3.00 10.37
CA ARG A 79 -8.56 -3.43 9.41
C ARG A 79 -8.84 -3.12 7.94
N ILE A 80 -10.05 -2.70 7.56
CA ILE A 80 -10.41 -2.34 6.18
C ILE A 80 -11.47 -1.24 6.18
N VAL A 81 -11.36 -0.31 5.22
CA VAL A 81 -12.37 0.70 4.92
C VAL A 81 -12.32 1.06 3.43
N ARG A 82 -13.45 1.43 2.84
CA ARG A 82 -13.51 2.13 1.55
C ARG A 82 -13.78 3.61 1.80
N LEU A 83 -12.95 4.45 1.23
CA LEU A 83 -13.07 5.91 1.28
C LEU A 83 -13.52 6.41 -0.08
N ASN A 84 -14.48 7.35 -0.08
CA ASN A 84 -14.83 8.14 -1.26
C ASN A 84 -13.63 8.98 -1.74
N ALA A 85 -13.67 9.50 -2.95
CA ALA A 85 -12.62 10.33 -3.53
C ALA A 85 -12.30 11.60 -2.70
N ASP A 86 -13.24 12.06 -1.87
CA ASP A 86 -13.10 13.21 -0.96
C ASP A 86 -12.52 12.82 0.42
N GLY A 87 -12.22 11.54 0.65
CA GLY A 87 -11.66 11.01 1.90
C GLY A 87 -12.70 10.69 2.98
N THR A 88 -14.00 10.86 2.73
CA THR A 88 -15.05 10.40 3.64
C THR A 88 -15.24 8.88 3.55
N ILE A 89 -15.74 8.25 4.63
CA ILE A 89 -16.07 6.81 4.61
C ILE A 89 -17.23 6.57 3.65
N ASP A 90 -17.05 5.62 2.72
CA ASP A 90 -18.14 5.15 1.88
C ASP A 90 -19.11 4.27 2.70
N GLN A 91 -20.30 4.80 2.92
CA GLN A 91 -21.35 4.14 3.70
C GLN A 91 -21.98 2.92 2.98
N ALA A 92 -21.74 2.77 1.67
CA ALA A 92 -22.21 1.62 0.91
C ALA A 92 -21.32 0.38 1.14
N PHE A 93 -20.06 0.58 1.57
CA PHE A 93 -19.14 -0.49 1.94
C PHE A 93 -19.24 -0.76 3.45
N VAL A 94 -20.11 -1.70 3.83
CA VAL A 94 -20.42 -1.97 5.23
C VAL A 94 -19.50 -3.04 5.79
N VAL A 95 -18.66 -2.65 6.75
CA VAL A 95 -17.79 -3.53 7.53
C VAL A 95 -18.38 -3.63 8.94
N ALA A 96 -18.97 -4.80 9.31
CA ALA A 96 -19.53 -5.01 10.65
C ALA A 96 -18.39 -5.18 11.69
N SER A 97 -18.09 -6.40 12.16
CA SER A 97 -16.96 -6.62 13.06
C SER A 97 -15.59 -6.63 12.35
N GLY A 98 -15.59 -6.68 11.01
CA GLY A 98 -14.38 -6.63 10.19
C GLY A 98 -13.48 -7.86 10.30
N PHE A 99 -12.19 -7.64 10.09
CA PHE A 99 -11.17 -8.67 10.25
C PHE A 99 -10.66 -8.72 11.68
N ASP A 100 -10.38 -9.94 12.18
CA ASP A 100 -9.85 -10.18 13.53
C ASP A 100 -8.41 -9.69 13.69
N THR A 101 -7.58 -9.72 12.63
CA THR A 101 -6.22 -9.22 12.65
C THR A 101 -5.84 -8.58 11.30
N THR A 102 -4.57 -8.38 11.04
CA THR A 102 -3.98 -7.51 10.01
C THR A 102 -4.43 -7.84 8.59
N VAL A 103 -4.84 -6.82 7.84
CA VAL A 103 -4.96 -6.84 6.38
C VAL A 103 -3.66 -6.34 5.77
N ARG A 104 -2.98 -7.18 4.96
CA ARG A 104 -1.70 -6.85 4.33
C ARG A 104 -1.83 -6.44 2.88
N TRP A 105 -2.83 -6.95 2.18
CA TRP A 105 -2.99 -6.72 0.75
C TRP A 105 -4.46 -6.60 0.36
N ILE A 106 -4.76 -5.61 -0.45
CA ILE A 106 -6.06 -5.41 -1.09
C ILE A 106 -5.80 -5.15 -2.57
N VAL A 107 -6.55 -5.81 -3.45
CA VAL A 107 -6.47 -5.60 -4.89
C VAL A 107 -7.86 -5.79 -5.53
N PRO A 108 -8.25 -4.98 -6.54
CA PRO A 108 -9.49 -5.20 -7.28
C PRO A 108 -9.55 -6.61 -7.87
N ALA A 109 -10.72 -7.24 -7.81
CA ALA A 109 -10.90 -8.61 -8.32
C ALA A 109 -10.88 -8.67 -9.85
N ALA A 110 -11.33 -7.61 -10.53
CA ALA A 110 -11.29 -7.47 -11.98
C ALA A 110 -11.35 -5.99 -12.38
N ALA A 111 -11.02 -5.69 -13.63
CA ALA A 111 -11.24 -4.37 -14.20
C ALA A 111 -12.75 -4.04 -14.18
N GLN A 112 -13.08 -2.78 -13.91
CA GLN A 112 -14.45 -2.25 -13.80
C GLN A 112 -15.29 -2.91 -12.68
N SER A 113 -14.65 -3.49 -11.67
CA SER A 113 -15.31 -4.12 -10.53
C SER A 113 -14.92 -3.42 -9.22
N ALA A 114 -15.92 -3.19 -8.35
CA ALA A 114 -15.68 -2.77 -6.97
C ALA A 114 -15.43 -3.97 -6.03
N ASN A 115 -15.51 -5.22 -6.51
CA ASN A 115 -15.14 -6.39 -5.71
C ASN A 115 -13.63 -6.41 -5.50
N VAL A 116 -13.19 -6.82 -4.31
CA VAL A 116 -11.76 -6.86 -3.97
C VAL A 116 -11.36 -8.19 -3.38
N TYR A 117 -10.16 -8.65 -3.71
CA TYR A 117 -9.46 -9.67 -2.93
C TYR A 117 -8.74 -9.01 -1.77
N VAL A 118 -8.79 -9.65 -0.62
CA VAL A 118 -8.12 -9.21 0.61
C VAL A 118 -7.29 -10.37 1.14
N GLY A 119 -6.01 -10.11 1.42
CA GLY A 119 -5.07 -11.05 2.00
C GLY A 119 -4.42 -10.49 3.27
N GLY A 120 -4.01 -11.38 4.18
CA GLY A 120 -3.37 -10.93 5.43
C GLY A 120 -3.12 -12.03 6.45
N ASP A 121 -3.01 -11.60 7.71
CA ASP A 121 -2.79 -12.48 8.87
C ASP A 121 -4.11 -12.99 9.47
N PHE A 122 -5.24 -12.41 9.07
CA PHE A 122 -6.56 -12.67 9.64
C PHE A 122 -7.00 -14.13 9.46
N THR A 123 -7.82 -14.59 10.40
CA THR A 123 -8.48 -15.90 10.34
C THR A 123 -9.98 -15.79 10.14
N THR A 124 -10.57 -14.65 10.51
CA THR A 124 -12.02 -14.43 10.38
C THR A 124 -12.33 -13.07 9.73
N TYR A 125 -13.46 -13.02 9.04
CA TYR A 125 -14.12 -11.79 8.60
C TYR A 125 -15.57 -11.78 9.04
N ASN A 126 -16.00 -10.73 9.77
CA ASN A 126 -17.32 -10.60 10.37
C ASN A 126 -17.73 -11.86 11.17
N GLY A 127 -16.77 -12.48 11.91
CA GLY A 127 -16.96 -13.69 12.69
C GLY A 127 -17.03 -14.99 11.88
N VAL A 128 -16.96 -14.92 10.55
CA VAL A 128 -16.93 -16.10 9.66
C VAL A 128 -15.50 -16.52 9.40
N LEU A 129 -15.17 -17.81 9.60
CA LEU A 129 -13.85 -18.38 9.35
C LEU A 129 -13.46 -18.23 7.86
N ARG A 130 -12.38 -17.51 7.61
CA ARG A 130 -11.81 -17.22 6.27
C ARG A 130 -10.31 -17.01 6.39
N PRO A 131 -9.51 -18.06 6.60
CA PRO A 131 -8.09 -17.92 6.88
C PRO A 131 -7.32 -17.31 5.72
N HIS A 132 -6.77 -16.13 5.99
CA HIS A 132 -5.77 -15.39 5.23
C HIS A 132 -6.19 -14.84 3.86
N ILE A 133 -7.35 -15.23 3.29
CA ILE A 133 -7.83 -14.72 2.01
C ILE A 133 -9.36 -14.70 1.93
N VAL A 134 -9.91 -13.61 1.39
CA VAL A 134 -11.33 -13.49 1.02
C VAL A 134 -11.49 -12.70 -0.27
N ARG A 135 -12.66 -12.85 -0.92
CA ARG A 135 -13.17 -11.88 -1.89
C ARG A 135 -14.39 -11.19 -1.29
N LEU A 136 -14.39 -9.85 -1.31
CA LEU A 136 -15.51 -9.04 -0.86
C LEU A 136 -16.23 -8.42 -2.05
N ASN A 137 -17.55 -8.38 -1.96
CA ASN A 137 -18.41 -7.64 -2.87
C ASN A 137 -18.24 -6.12 -2.67
N ALA A 138 -18.72 -5.33 -3.62
CA ALA A 138 -18.72 -3.87 -3.58
C ALA A 138 -19.37 -3.28 -2.32
N ASN A 139 -20.28 -4.00 -1.68
CA ASN A 139 -20.95 -3.58 -0.44
C ASN A 139 -20.29 -4.09 0.85
N GLY A 140 -19.12 -4.73 0.77
CA GLY A 140 -18.40 -5.25 1.92
C GLY A 140 -18.83 -6.64 2.38
N THR A 141 -19.85 -7.29 1.77
CA THR A 141 -20.21 -8.66 2.09
C THR A 141 -19.23 -9.68 1.49
N LEU A 142 -19.14 -10.87 2.09
CA LEU A 142 -18.38 -11.98 1.50
C LEU A 142 -18.99 -12.38 0.16
N ASP A 143 -18.13 -12.54 -0.84
CA ASP A 143 -18.53 -13.11 -2.13
C ASP A 143 -18.61 -14.65 -2.00
N SER A 144 -19.82 -15.19 -2.03
CA SER A 144 -20.09 -16.62 -1.88
C SER A 144 -19.62 -17.47 -3.06
N THR A 145 -19.28 -16.85 -4.18
CA THR A 145 -18.77 -17.55 -5.36
C THR A 145 -17.26 -17.78 -5.31
N PHE A 146 -16.56 -17.17 -4.32
CA PHE A 146 -15.15 -17.41 -4.04
C PHE A 146 -15.01 -18.29 -2.80
N THR A 147 -14.78 -19.59 -3.01
CA THR A 147 -14.75 -20.59 -1.94
C THR A 147 -13.32 -21.03 -1.65
N THR A 148 -12.82 -20.74 -0.45
CA THR A 148 -11.46 -21.04 -0.02
C THR A 148 -11.32 -22.28 0.86
N GLY A 149 -12.44 -22.97 1.16
CA GLY A 149 -12.44 -24.15 2.05
C GLY A 149 -11.79 -23.84 3.40
N THR A 150 -10.76 -24.60 3.80
CA THR A 150 -9.99 -24.35 5.03
C THR A 150 -8.97 -23.23 4.90
N GLY A 151 -8.80 -22.64 3.70
CA GLY A 151 -7.91 -21.51 3.47
C GLY A 151 -6.41 -21.84 3.50
N PHE A 152 -5.61 -20.83 3.78
CA PHE A 152 -4.18 -20.96 3.98
C PHE A 152 -3.83 -21.23 5.44
N ASP A 153 -2.68 -21.88 5.68
CA ASP A 153 -2.15 -22.17 7.03
C ASP A 153 -1.31 -21.02 7.61
N ASN A 154 -0.99 -20.00 6.82
CA ASN A 154 -0.20 -18.85 7.26
C ASN A 154 -0.44 -17.64 6.35
N THR A 155 0.16 -16.49 6.69
CA THR A 155 0.02 -15.17 6.09
C THR A 155 0.06 -15.16 4.56
N VAL A 156 -0.93 -14.47 3.97
CA VAL A 156 -0.90 -14.02 2.59
C VAL A 156 -0.33 -12.59 2.53
N HIS A 157 0.82 -12.43 1.86
CA HIS A 157 1.50 -11.14 1.70
C HIS A 157 1.11 -10.39 0.43
N VAL A 158 0.79 -11.12 -0.64
CA VAL A 158 0.48 -10.53 -1.94
C VAL A 158 -0.57 -11.35 -2.68
N ILE A 159 -1.45 -10.65 -3.37
CA ILE A 159 -2.42 -11.20 -4.33
C ILE A 159 -2.27 -10.41 -5.62
N ALA A 160 -2.10 -11.10 -6.75
CA ALA A 160 -1.99 -10.50 -8.06
C ALA A 160 -2.98 -11.16 -9.03
N PRO A 161 -4.06 -10.48 -9.48
CA PRO A 161 -4.89 -10.96 -10.58
C PRO A 161 -4.02 -11.29 -11.80
N ALA A 162 -4.28 -12.44 -12.45
CA ALA A 162 -3.41 -12.92 -13.53
C ALA A 162 -3.44 -12.01 -14.77
N GLY A 163 -4.54 -11.27 -14.98
CA GLY A 163 -4.66 -10.32 -16.09
C GLY A 163 -4.87 -10.99 -17.45
N ASP A 164 -5.10 -12.31 -17.48
CA ASP A 164 -5.25 -13.14 -18.69
C ASP A 164 -6.71 -13.34 -19.12
N GLY A 165 -7.65 -12.66 -18.48
CA GLY A 165 -9.09 -12.76 -18.76
C GLY A 165 -9.78 -13.98 -18.12
N THR A 166 -9.05 -14.89 -17.46
CA THR A 166 -9.64 -16.07 -16.81
C THR A 166 -10.26 -15.77 -15.44
N GLY A 167 -9.94 -14.59 -14.86
CA GLY A 167 -10.27 -14.24 -13.48
C GLY A 167 -9.41 -14.96 -12.44
N SER A 168 -8.38 -15.70 -12.88
CA SER A 168 -7.42 -16.36 -11.98
C SER A 168 -6.53 -15.35 -11.27
N LEU A 169 -5.95 -15.76 -10.14
CA LEU A 169 -5.06 -14.92 -9.34
C LEU A 169 -3.87 -15.72 -8.81
N TYR A 170 -2.73 -15.07 -8.74
CA TYR A 170 -1.56 -15.56 -8.01
C TYR A 170 -1.64 -15.10 -6.56
N VAL A 171 -1.30 -16.00 -5.62
CA VAL A 171 -1.23 -15.72 -4.19
C VAL A 171 0.15 -16.10 -3.67
N GLY A 172 0.82 -15.15 -3.02
CA GLY A 172 2.13 -15.31 -2.42
C GLY A 172 2.14 -14.98 -0.93
N GLY A 173 3.01 -15.66 -0.17
CA GLY A 173 3.09 -15.42 1.26
C GLY A 173 4.06 -16.30 2.01
N ALA A 174 3.79 -16.50 3.31
CA ALA A 174 4.56 -17.34 4.21
C ALA A 174 3.94 -18.75 4.40
N PHE A 175 2.81 -19.02 3.77
CA PHE A 175 2.04 -20.24 3.91
C PHE A 175 2.77 -21.46 3.30
N SER A 176 2.49 -22.64 3.81
CA SER A 176 2.94 -23.92 3.26
C SER A 176 1.83 -24.72 2.61
N THR A 177 0.55 -24.51 3.06
CA THR A 177 -0.59 -25.24 2.54
C THR A 177 -1.75 -24.34 2.16
N TYR A 178 -2.58 -24.80 1.22
CA TYR A 178 -3.89 -24.29 0.88
C TYR A 178 -4.89 -25.43 0.81
N ASN A 179 -6.00 -25.35 1.55
CA ASN A 179 -6.97 -26.45 1.66
C ASN A 179 -6.32 -27.80 1.99
N GLY A 180 -5.30 -27.81 2.89
CA GLY A 180 -4.57 -28.99 3.29
C GLY A 180 -3.61 -29.57 2.25
N ARG A 181 -3.49 -28.93 1.07
CA ARG A 181 -2.55 -29.33 0.03
C ARG A 181 -1.27 -28.46 0.10
N SER A 182 -0.11 -29.07 -0.08
CA SER A 182 1.17 -28.35 -0.12
C SER A 182 1.24 -27.45 -1.36
N VAL A 183 1.52 -26.14 -1.15
CA VAL A 183 1.67 -25.13 -2.21
C VAL A 183 2.88 -24.21 -1.98
N ASN A 184 3.53 -24.33 -0.84
CA ASN A 184 4.77 -23.67 -0.43
C ASN A 184 4.99 -22.26 -1.02
N ARG A 185 4.33 -21.28 -0.41
CA ARG A 185 4.48 -19.82 -0.60
C ARG A 185 3.98 -19.23 -1.92
N LEU A 186 3.59 -20.07 -2.89
CA LEU A 186 2.99 -19.61 -4.15
C LEU A 186 1.94 -20.58 -4.64
N VAL A 187 0.78 -20.06 -5.05
CA VAL A 187 -0.27 -20.82 -5.73
C VAL A 187 -0.98 -19.93 -6.73
N ARG A 188 -1.48 -20.50 -7.83
CA ARG A 188 -2.48 -19.88 -8.69
C ARG A 188 -3.84 -20.46 -8.37
N LEU A 189 -4.81 -19.58 -8.13
CA LEU A 189 -6.21 -19.93 -7.89
C LEU A 189 -7.06 -19.53 -9.08
N ASN A 190 -8.08 -20.32 -9.37
CA ASN A 190 -9.15 -19.97 -10.28
C ASN A 190 -10.05 -18.88 -9.71
N ALA A 191 -10.91 -18.28 -10.53
CA ALA A 191 -11.85 -17.24 -10.13
C ALA A 191 -12.83 -17.67 -9.03
N ASP A 192 -13.05 -18.96 -8.84
CA ASP A 192 -13.92 -19.55 -7.81
C ASP A 192 -13.18 -19.89 -6.50
N GLY A 193 -11.86 -19.67 -6.44
CA GLY A 193 -11.02 -19.99 -5.28
C GLY A 193 -10.45 -21.41 -5.27
N THR A 194 -10.75 -22.25 -6.26
CA THR A 194 -10.11 -23.57 -6.41
C THR A 194 -8.67 -23.42 -6.92
N THR A 195 -7.82 -24.39 -6.62
CA THR A 195 -6.43 -24.40 -7.12
C THR A 195 -6.40 -24.64 -8.63
N ASP A 196 -5.69 -23.79 -9.36
CA ASP A 196 -5.40 -24.04 -10.79
C ASP A 196 -4.36 -25.15 -10.93
N GLN A 197 -4.80 -26.30 -11.46
CA GLN A 197 -3.95 -27.49 -11.61
C GLN A 197 -2.96 -27.38 -12.80
N THR A 198 -3.12 -26.37 -13.66
CA THR A 198 -2.22 -26.11 -14.79
C THR A 198 -0.95 -25.37 -14.36
N PHE A 199 -1.02 -24.65 -13.22
CA PHE A 199 0.12 -23.94 -12.62
C PHE A 199 0.78 -24.82 -11.54
N VAL A 200 1.84 -25.52 -11.92
CA VAL A 200 2.47 -26.52 -11.06
C VAL A 200 3.70 -25.93 -10.36
N THR A 201 3.63 -25.73 -9.05
CA THR A 201 4.73 -25.18 -8.23
C THR A 201 5.68 -26.26 -7.67
N GLY A 202 5.34 -27.56 -7.76
CA GLY A 202 6.16 -28.63 -7.21
C GLY A 202 6.46 -28.44 -5.71
N THR A 203 7.74 -28.47 -5.31
CA THR A 203 8.16 -28.21 -3.92
C THR A 203 8.08 -26.73 -3.54
N GLY A 204 7.76 -25.82 -4.48
CA GLY A 204 7.58 -24.38 -4.23
C GLY A 204 8.85 -23.65 -3.85
N PHE A 205 8.68 -22.57 -3.07
CA PHE A 205 9.78 -21.74 -2.58
C PHE A 205 10.24 -22.16 -1.18
N ASP A 206 11.52 -21.96 -0.86
CA ASP A 206 12.11 -22.18 0.46
C ASP A 206 11.90 -21.00 1.43
N GLY A 207 11.60 -19.80 0.92
CA GLY A 207 11.37 -18.58 1.70
C GLY A 207 10.13 -17.80 1.26
N THR A 208 9.74 -16.80 2.05
CA THR A 208 8.53 -15.99 1.86
C THR A 208 8.50 -15.27 0.52
N VAL A 209 7.34 -15.31 -0.15
CA VAL A 209 7.05 -14.50 -1.34
C VAL A 209 6.36 -13.19 -0.88
N PHE A 210 6.97 -12.04 -1.20
CA PHE A 210 6.47 -10.71 -0.83
C PHE A 210 5.81 -9.97 -1.99
N THR A 211 6.20 -10.27 -3.23
CA THR A 211 5.71 -9.53 -4.40
C THR A 211 5.56 -10.45 -5.61
N ILE A 212 4.48 -10.25 -6.36
CA ILE A 212 4.14 -10.95 -7.58
C ILE A 212 3.70 -9.93 -8.61
N VAL A 213 4.29 -9.97 -9.82
CA VAL A 213 3.99 -9.02 -10.89
C VAL A 213 3.74 -9.80 -12.18
N PRO A 214 2.48 -9.96 -12.62
CA PRO A 214 2.17 -10.49 -13.95
C PRO A 214 2.82 -9.62 -15.04
N VAL A 215 3.42 -10.24 -16.05
CA VAL A 215 4.18 -9.50 -17.07
C VAL A 215 3.26 -8.70 -18.00
N GLY A 216 2.05 -9.20 -18.27
CA GLY A 216 1.04 -8.48 -19.05
C GLY A 216 1.34 -8.40 -20.55
N ASP A 217 2.29 -9.19 -21.06
CA ASP A 217 2.68 -9.26 -22.48
C ASP A 217 1.95 -10.36 -23.29
N GLY A 218 0.93 -10.99 -22.67
CA GLY A 218 0.16 -12.09 -23.27
C GLY A 218 0.81 -13.47 -23.10
N THR A 219 2.01 -13.59 -22.55
CA THR A 219 2.69 -14.89 -22.29
C THR A 219 2.11 -15.64 -21.09
N GLY A 220 1.44 -14.91 -20.17
CA GLY A 220 1.00 -15.44 -18.88
C GLY A 220 2.15 -15.60 -17.86
N ASP A 221 3.33 -15.07 -18.17
CA ASP A 221 4.48 -15.11 -17.27
C ASP A 221 4.29 -14.20 -16.07
N VAL A 222 4.98 -14.53 -14.97
CA VAL A 222 4.92 -13.77 -13.73
C VAL A 222 6.31 -13.62 -13.09
N TYR A 223 6.65 -12.41 -12.66
CA TYR A 223 7.79 -12.17 -11.78
C TYR A 223 7.39 -12.42 -10.33
N VAL A 224 8.24 -13.11 -9.58
CA VAL A 224 8.08 -13.39 -8.16
C VAL A 224 9.31 -12.91 -7.41
N GLY A 225 9.11 -12.15 -6.34
CA GLY A 225 10.18 -11.62 -5.49
C GLY A 225 9.93 -11.89 -4.00
N GLY A 226 11.01 -11.98 -3.21
CA GLY A 226 10.86 -12.26 -1.79
C GLY A 226 12.15 -12.53 -1.04
N ALA A 227 12.04 -13.37 0.02
CA ALA A 227 13.16 -13.78 0.88
C ALA A 227 13.69 -15.18 0.55
N PHE A 228 13.24 -15.77 -0.53
CA PHE A 228 13.60 -17.13 -0.94
C PHE A 228 14.98 -17.19 -1.61
N THR A 229 15.61 -18.39 -1.59
CA THR A 229 16.84 -18.68 -2.33
C THR A 229 16.66 -19.80 -3.35
N LEU A 230 15.65 -20.64 -3.17
CA LEU A 230 15.32 -21.75 -4.04
C LEU A 230 13.86 -21.71 -4.51
N TYR A 231 13.65 -22.21 -5.74
CA TYR A 231 12.34 -22.57 -6.28
C TYR A 231 12.42 -23.95 -6.91
N LYS A 232 11.56 -24.91 -6.51
CA LYS A 232 11.60 -26.32 -6.94
C LYS A 232 12.99 -26.95 -6.77
N GLY A 233 13.76 -26.54 -5.73
CA GLY A 233 15.13 -26.96 -5.49
C GLY A 233 16.17 -26.33 -6.43
N ILE A 234 15.77 -25.47 -7.36
CA ILE A 234 16.66 -24.72 -8.26
C ILE A 234 16.96 -23.36 -7.61
N GLN A 235 18.20 -22.88 -7.73
CA GLN A 235 18.61 -21.58 -7.23
C GLN A 235 17.76 -20.46 -7.86
N ALA A 236 17.22 -19.57 -7.01
CA ALA A 236 16.35 -18.45 -7.39
C ALA A 236 16.56 -17.29 -6.38
N MET A 237 17.70 -16.60 -6.50
CA MET A 237 18.16 -15.62 -5.50
C MET A 237 17.26 -14.39 -5.42
N ARG A 238 16.20 -14.47 -4.59
CA ARG A 238 15.23 -13.43 -4.26
C ARG A 238 14.31 -12.97 -5.41
N ILE A 239 14.55 -13.43 -6.65
CA ILE A 239 13.76 -13.10 -7.83
C ILE A 239 13.76 -14.24 -8.83
N VAL A 240 12.60 -14.49 -9.47
CA VAL A 240 12.46 -15.44 -10.57
C VAL A 240 11.34 -14.99 -11.51
N ARG A 241 11.42 -15.30 -12.79
CA ARG A 241 10.31 -15.24 -13.76
C ARG A 241 9.82 -16.66 -14.00
N LEU A 242 8.52 -16.87 -13.80
CA LEU A 242 7.84 -18.14 -14.05
C LEU A 242 6.95 -18.01 -15.28
N THR A 243 6.87 -19.08 -16.05
CA THR A 243 5.94 -19.23 -17.16
C THR A 243 4.53 -19.55 -16.67
N SER A 244 3.53 -19.46 -17.54
CA SER A 244 2.10 -19.66 -17.23
C SER A 244 1.78 -21.05 -16.63
N ASP A 245 2.66 -22.03 -16.78
CA ASP A 245 2.57 -23.37 -16.18
C ASP A 245 3.33 -23.53 -14.85
N GLY A 246 3.97 -22.46 -14.37
CA GLY A 246 4.77 -22.47 -13.16
C GLY A 246 6.20 -23.00 -13.32
N SER A 247 6.71 -23.20 -14.54
CA SER A 247 8.11 -23.50 -14.81
C SER A 247 8.97 -22.24 -14.74
N VAL A 248 10.27 -22.40 -14.49
CA VAL A 248 11.22 -21.27 -14.55
C VAL A 248 11.39 -20.85 -16.01
N ASN A 249 11.21 -19.54 -16.31
CA ASN A 249 11.45 -19.02 -17.64
C ASN A 249 12.96 -19.06 -17.97
N SER A 250 13.36 -19.80 -19.00
CA SER A 250 14.77 -20.02 -19.37
C SER A 250 15.50 -18.74 -19.81
N ASN A 251 14.76 -17.70 -20.25
CA ASN A 251 15.35 -16.43 -20.63
C ASN A 251 15.60 -15.50 -19.42
N PHE A 252 15.21 -15.94 -18.21
CA PHE A 252 15.44 -15.21 -16.96
C PHE A 252 16.39 -16.04 -16.06
N PRO A 253 17.72 -15.89 -16.18
CA PRO A 253 18.68 -16.68 -15.42
C PRO A 253 18.57 -16.45 -13.92
N THR A 254 18.42 -17.53 -13.14
CA THR A 254 18.15 -17.50 -11.70
C THR A 254 19.34 -17.82 -10.81
N THR A 255 20.44 -18.35 -11.38
CA THR A 255 21.62 -18.79 -10.63
C THR A 255 22.30 -17.66 -9.84
N THR A 256 22.06 -16.43 -10.23
CA THR A 256 22.48 -15.21 -9.54
C THR A 256 21.33 -14.20 -9.52
N GLY A 257 21.20 -13.43 -8.45
CA GLY A 257 20.10 -12.48 -8.28
C GLY A 257 20.45 -11.40 -7.28
N PHE A 258 19.51 -11.06 -6.41
CA PHE A 258 19.75 -10.11 -5.33
C PHE A 258 20.40 -10.80 -4.12
N ASP A 259 21.28 -10.09 -3.42
CA ASP A 259 21.97 -10.57 -2.21
C ASP A 259 21.07 -10.55 -0.97
N ASN A 260 20.00 -9.78 -0.94
CA ASN A 260 19.04 -9.72 0.16
C ASN A 260 17.59 -9.53 -0.35
N ILE A 261 16.63 -9.44 0.56
CA ILE A 261 15.18 -9.44 0.35
C ILE A 261 14.72 -8.42 -0.69
N VAL A 262 13.84 -8.86 -1.59
CA VAL A 262 13.02 -8.01 -2.47
C VAL A 262 11.63 -7.87 -1.84
N HIS A 263 11.27 -6.67 -1.39
CA HIS A 263 9.98 -6.40 -0.76
C HIS A 263 8.88 -6.12 -1.78
N ASN A 264 9.20 -5.37 -2.84
CA ASN A 264 8.23 -4.99 -3.85
C ASN A 264 8.85 -4.88 -5.23
N MET A 265 8.06 -5.19 -6.24
CA MET A 265 8.40 -5.00 -7.65
C MET A 265 7.25 -4.32 -8.39
N ALA A 266 7.56 -3.61 -9.46
CA ALA A 266 6.58 -3.02 -10.37
C ALA A 266 7.15 -2.92 -11.78
N LEU A 267 6.34 -3.19 -12.81
CA LEU A 267 6.70 -2.91 -14.21
C LEU A 267 6.78 -1.40 -14.44
N ALA A 268 7.73 -0.96 -15.25
CA ALA A 268 7.79 0.42 -15.69
C ALA A 268 6.56 0.77 -16.54
N ASP A 269 6.06 2.00 -16.38
CA ASP A 269 4.88 2.50 -17.10
C ASP A 269 5.21 3.08 -18.50
N ASP A 270 6.48 3.08 -18.88
CA ASP A 270 7.02 3.56 -20.17
C ASP A 270 6.92 2.52 -21.30
N ARG A 271 6.28 1.38 -21.06
CA ARG A 271 6.14 0.24 -21.99
C ARG A 271 7.48 -0.40 -22.41
N SER A 272 8.57 -0.14 -21.70
CA SER A 272 9.87 -0.75 -21.96
C SER A 272 9.92 -2.24 -21.58
N GLY A 273 8.98 -2.71 -20.75
CA GLY A 273 9.04 -4.03 -20.13
C GLY A 273 10.07 -4.13 -19.00
N ASN A 274 10.68 -3.01 -18.61
CA ASN A 274 11.60 -2.96 -17.48
C ASN A 274 10.85 -3.20 -16.16
N LEU A 275 11.55 -3.81 -15.20
CA LEU A 275 11.04 -4.14 -13.88
C LEU A 275 11.83 -3.37 -12.82
N TYR A 276 11.15 -2.59 -12.01
CA TYR A 276 11.72 -2.02 -10.78
C TYR A 276 11.63 -3.02 -9.64
N ALA A 277 12.66 -3.07 -8.80
CA ALA A 277 12.70 -3.84 -7.55
C ALA A 277 13.14 -2.93 -6.40
N GLY A 278 12.42 -2.98 -5.29
CA GLY A 278 12.75 -2.32 -4.03
C GLY A 278 12.96 -3.35 -2.91
N GLY A 279 13.92 -3.11 -2.00
CA GLY A 279 14.22 -4.09 -0.97
C GLY A 279 15.33 -3.68 0.00
N GLU A 280 15.98 -4.71 0.57
CA GLU A 280 17.10 -4.59 1.52
C GLU A 280 18.45 -4.94 0.88
N PHE A 281 18.45 -5.26 -0.40
CA PHE A 281 19.63 -5.70 -1.12
C PHE A 281 20.64 -4.57 -1.33
N THR A 282 21.90 -4.96 -1.47
CA THR A 282 23.01 -4.04 -1.80
C THR A 282 23.59 -4.32 -3.18
N ASN A 283 23.36 -5.52 -3.72
CA ASN A 283 23.87 -5.96 -5.01
C ASN A 283 22.84 -6.78 -5.79
N TYR A 284 22.93 -6.69 -7.11
CA TYR A 284 22.28 -7.59 -8.05
C TYR A 284 23.35 -8.23 -8.94
N LYS A 285 23.47 -9.57 -8.92
CA LYS A 285 24.48 -10.33 -9.70
C LYS A 285 25.91 -9.80 -9.51
N GLY A 286 26.24 -9.34 -8.28
CA GLY A 286 27.55 -8.78 -7.94
C GLY A 286 27.75 -7.32 -8.38
N ILE A 287 26.79 -6.71 -9.05
CA ILE A 287 26.82 -5.29 -9.41
C ILE A 287 26.08 -4.50 -8.33
N ARG A 288 26.67 -3.39 -7.87
CA ARG A 288 26.09 -2.55 -6.83
C ARG A 288 24.71 -2.00 -7.26
N ALA A 289 23.70 -2.24 -6.39
CA ALA A 289 22.33 -1.74 -6.51
C ALA A 289 21.73 -1.70 -5.11
N VAL A 290 21.78 -0.55 -4.43
CA VAL A 290 21.45 -0.46 -3.00
C VAL A 290 20.01 0.00 -2.81
N GLY A 291 19.17 -0.92 -2.32
CA GLY A 291 17.76 -0.70 -1.99
C GLY A 291 16.83 -0.60 -3.19
N ILE A 292 17.32 -0.27 -4.38
CA ILE A 292 16.50 -0.15 -5.60
C ILE A 292 17.30 -0.56 -6.83
N ALA A 293 16.63 -1.24 -7.77
CA ALA A 293 17.19 -1.64 -9.07
C ALA A 293 16.14 -1.52 -10.17
N ARG A 294 16.59 -1.29 -11.41
CA ARG A 294 15.79 -1.49 -12.63
C ARG A 294 16.41 -2.61 -13.45
N LEU A 295 15.61 -3.61 -13.80
CA LEU A 295 16.01 -4.75 -14.61
C LEU A 295 15.31 -4.70 -15.95
N ASN A 296 15.99 -5.08 -17.03
CA ASN A 296 15.34 -5.32 -18.31
C ASN A 296 14.67 -6.71 -18.35
N SER A 297 13.89 -6.99 -19.40
CA SER A 297 13.17 -8.25 -19.57
C SER A 297 14.08 -9.49 -19.62
N GLY A 298 15.37 -9.34 -19.92
CA GLY A 298 16.40 -10.39 -19.90
C GLY A 298 17.12 -10.54 -18.56
N ALA A 299 16.60 -10.01 -17.47
CA ALA A 299 17.20 -10.03 -16.14
C ALA A 299 18.59 -9.38 -16.04
N LEU A 300 18.89 -8.39 -16.89
CA LEU A 300 20.11 -7.61 -16.77
C LEU A 300 19.80 -6.32 -16.01
N LEU A 301 20.73 -5.91 -15.14
CA LEU A 301 20.66 -4.61 -14.48
C LEU A 301 20.74 -3.49 -15.53
N ASP A 302 19.80 -2.59 -15.50
CA ASP A 302 19.82 -1.43 -16.38
C ASP A 302 20.76 -0.37 -15.81
N LEU A 303 21.95 -0.25 -16.38
CA LEU A 303 22.97 0.67 -15.93
C LEU A 303 22.68 2.15 -16.27
N THR A 304 21.64 2.42 -17.07
CA THR A 304 21.17 3.79 -17.31
C THR A 304 20.32 4.33 -16.16
N PHE A 305 19.85 3.44 -15.26
CA PHE A 305 19.20 3.79 -14.01
C PHE A 305 20.26 3.97 -12.92
N VAL A 306 20.76 5.19 -12.77
CA VAL A 306 21.91 5.50 -11.92
C VAL A 306 21.45 5.95 -10.54
N THR A 307 21.64 5.09 -9.53
CA THR A 307 21.23 5.35 -8.14
C THR A 307 22.37 5.87 -7.24
N GLY A 308 23.58 5.95 -7.73
CA GLY A 308 24.74 6.41 -6.95
C GLY A 308 25.01 5.53 -5.74
N THR A 309 25.00 6.10 -4.52
CA THR A 309 25.17 5.33 -3.27
C THR A 309 23.93 4.55 -2.90
N GLY A 310 22.76 4.83 -3.50
CA GLY A 310 21.48 4.19 -3.21
C GLY A 310 20.80 4.69 -1.94
N PHE A 311 19.97 3.84 -1.35
CA PHE A 311 19.25 4.11 -0.10
C PHE A 311 20.08 3.64 1.12
N ASP A 312 19.94 4.33 2.25
CA ASP A 312 20.62 3.95 3.51
C ASP A 312 19.89 2.84 4.29
N LYS A 313 18.61 2.59 4.00
CA LYS A 313 17.79 1.53 4.60
C LYS A 313 16.76 0.97 3.61
N SER A 314 15.85 0.11 4.12
CA SER A 314 14.89 -0.66 3.35
C SER A 314 13.93 0.19 2.50
N VAL A 315 13.72 -0.24 1.25
CA VAL A 315 12.66 0.23 0.36
C VAL A 315 11.53 -0.80 0.38
N PHE A 316 10.35 -0.42 0.90
CA PHE A 316 9.21 -1.33 1.04
C PHE A 316 8.23 -1.25 -0.13
N THR A 317 8.21 -0.14 -0.86
CA THR A 317 7.31 0.04 -1.99
C THR A 317 7.97 0.82 -3.11
N VAL A 318 7.76 0.36 -4.34
CA VAL A 318 8.09 1.07 -5.58
C VAL A 318 6.83 1.17 -6.42
N ALA A 319 6.55 2.36 -6.94
CA ALA A 319 5.34 2.63 -7.72
C ALA A 319 5.65 3.56 -8.89
N PRO A 320 5.61 3.09 -10.14
CA PRO A 320 5.68 3.96 -11.31
C PRO A 320 4.64 5.07 -11.22
N ALA A 321 4.95 6.26 -11.70
CA ALA A 321 4.08 7.43 -11.53
C ALA A 321 2.74 7.32 -12.28
N GLY A 322 2.66 6.44 -13.27
CA GLY A 322 1.43 6.17 -14.03
C GLY A 322 1.07 7.29 -15.02
N ASP A 323 1.99 8.22 -15.27
CA ASP A 323 1.82 9.37 -16.17
C ASP A 323 2.62 9.24 -17.49
N GLY A 324 3.25 8.09 -17.71
CA GLY A 324 4.08 7.80 -18.89
C GLY A 324 5.43 8.51 -18.91
N THR A 325 5.80 9.23 -17.84
CA THR A 325 7.10 9.94 -17.75
C THR A 325 8.26 9.02 -17.38
N GLY A 326 7.99 7.77 -17.02
CA GLY A 326 8.96 6.83 -16.49
C GLY A 326 9.48 7.19 -15.09
N LYS A 327 8.84 8.13 -14.41
CA LYS A 327 9.15 8.47 -13.02
C LYS A 327 8.66 7.38 -12.08
N LEU A 328 9.30 7.30 -10.91
CA LEU A 328 9.06 6.25 -9.92
C LEU A 328 9.00 6.85 -8.51
N TYR A 329 7.99 6.48 -7.73
CA TYR A 329 8.01 6.68 -6.28
C TYR A 329 8.69 5.51 -5.59
N ALA A 330 9.51 5.81 -4.58
CA ALA A 330 10.06 4.84 -3.64
C ALA A 330 9.71 5.27 -2.22
N GLY A 331 9.12 4.34 -1.45
CA GLY A 331 8.78 4.53 -0.04
C GLY A 331 9.41 3.46 0.82
N GLY A 332 9.77 3.80 2.07
CA GLY A 332 10.48 2.86 2.94
C GLY A 332 10.71 3.40 4.35
N ALA A 333 11.80 2.93 4.97
CA ALA A 333 12.28 3.38 6.28
C ALA A 333 13.61 4.15 6.17
N PHE A 334 13.92 4.63 4.98
CA PHE A 334 15.19 5.30 4.66
C PHE A 334 15.15 6.78 5.01
N THR A 335 16.32 7.32 5.38
CA THR A 335 16.49 8.74 5.63
C THR A 335 17.29 9.43 4.52
N ASN A 336 18.03 8.67 3.71
CA ASN A 336 18.87 9.19 2.64
C ASN A 336 18.71 8.42 1.33
N TYR A 337 18.80 9.14 0.22
CA TYR A 337 19.00 8.62 -1.12
C TYR A 337 20.17 9.34 -1.79
N ASN A 338 21.17 8.57 -2.25
CA ASN A 338 22.36 9.08 -2.89
C ASN A 338 23.04 10.25 -2.12
N GLY A 339 23.11 10.10 -0.76
CA GLY A 339 23.70 11.07 0.14
C GLY A 339 22.85 12.32 0.40
N THR A 340 21.61 12.36 -0.10
CA THR A 340 20.66 13.47 0.13
C THR A 340 19.52 13.01 1.01
N GLU A 341 19.15 13.82 1.99
CA GLU A 341 18.01 13.55 2.90
C GLU A 341 16.67 13.53 2.14
N VAL A 342 15.85 12.49 2.38
CA VAL A 342 14.58 12.23 1.68
C VAL A 342 13.47 11.59 2.54
N SER A 343 13.67 11.44 3.83
CA SER A 343 12.72 10.95 4.87
C SER A 343 11.52 10.14 4.37
N ASP A 344 11.76 8.84 4.16
CA ASP A 344 10.79 7.76 3.92
C ASP A 344 10.04 7.78 2.58
N LEU A 345 10.11 8.87 1.79
CA LEU A 345 9.50 8.98 0.46
C LEU A 345 10.34 9.84 -0.48
N VAL A 346 10.55 9.35 -1.69
CA VAL A 346 11.19 10.10 -2.78
C VAL A 346 10.55 9.77 -4.13
N ARG A 347 10.51 10.73 -5.06
CA ARG A 347 10.25 10.47 -6.47
C ARG A 347 11.56 10.53 -7.25
N LEU A 348 11.78 9.53 -8.11
CA LEU A 348 12.93 9.41 -8.97
C LEU A 348 12.55 9.65 -10.43
N ASN A 349 13.42 10.25 -11.18
CA ASN A 349 13.34 10.33 -12.64
C ASN A 349 13.60 8.95 -13.28
N GLN A 350 13.24 8.78 -14.55
CA GLN A 350 13.48 7.57 -15.33
C GLN A 350 14.95 7.10 -15.31
N ASN A 351 15.90 8.00 -15.15
CA ASN A 351 17.34 7.69 -15.08
C ASN A 351 17.85 7.40 -13.65
N GLY A 352 16.96 7.33 -12.64
CA GLY A 352 17.33 7.07 -11.25
C GLY A 352 17.74 8.30 -10.43
N THR A 353 17.86 9.48 -11.02
CA THR A 353 18.14 10.70 -10.25
C THR A 353 16.92 11.19 -9.49
N ARG A 354 17.12 11.89 -8.36
CA ARG A 354 16.01 12.50 -7.60
C ARG A 354 15.26 13.51 -8.47
N ASP A 355 13.92 13.43 -8.43
CA ASP A 355 13.05 14.45 -9.02
C ASP A 355 12.79 15.57 -8.02
N PHE A 356 13.47 16.70 -8.16
CA PHE A 356 13.32 17.85 -7.28
C PHE A 356 12.00 18.60 -7.43
N SER A 357 11.21 18.32 -8.47
CA SER A 357 9.86 18.89 -8.60
C SER A 357 8.84 18.27 -7.63
N PHE A 358 9.18 17.11 -7.02
CA PHE A 358 8.43 16.49 -5.92
C PHE A 358 9.16 16.76 -4.61
N ALA A 359 8.76 17.84 -3.92
CA ALA A 359 9.42 18.32 -2.73
C ALA A 359 8.70 17.89 -1.46
N THR A 360 9.22 16.87 -0.77
CA THR A 360 8.66 16.37 0.50
C THR A 360 9.05 17.19 1.73
N GLY A 361 9.91 18.20 1.59
CA GLY A 361 10.43 18.99 2.73
C GLY A 361 11.08 18.09 3.78
N ALA A 362 10.69 18.19 5.05
CA ALA A 362 11.15 17.32 6.13
C ALA A 362 10.63 15.87 6.03
N GLY A 363 9.74 15.57 5.05
CA GLY A 363 9.23 14.24 4.81
C GLY A 363 8.30 13.70 5.90
N PHE A 364 8.30 12.37 6.03
CA PHE A 364 7.56 11.65 7.05
C PHE A 364 8.42 11.41 8.30
N ASN A 365 7.79 11.22 9.46
CA ASN A 365 8.49 10.94 10.72
C ASN A 365 8.64 9.44 11.01
N ASP A 366 8.12 8.57 10.15
CA ASP A 366 8.21 7.11 10.26
C ASP A 366 7.88 6.45 8.91
N THR A 367 8.04 5.15 8.83
CA THR A 367 8.02 4.29 7.66
C THR A 367 6.81 4.47 6.75
N VAL A 368 7.08 4.58 5.44
CA VAL A 368 6.11 4.49 4.35
C VAL A 368 6.08 3.05 3.82
N PHE A 369 4.91 2.38 3.94
CA PHE A 369 4.73 1.00 3.48
C PHE A 369 4.08 0.91 2.11
N LYS A 370 3.26 1.88 1.73
CA LYS A 370 2.52 1.85 0.46
C LYS A 370 2.43 3.22 -0.19
N VAL A 371 2.72 3.26 -1.48
CA VAL A 371 2.53 4.43 -2.34
C VAL A 371 1.69 4.00 -3.54
N VAL A 372 0.64 4.76 -3.85
CA VAL A 372 -0.27 4.47 -4.96
C VAL A 372 -0.59 5.75 -5.72
N PRO A 373 -0.10 5.92 -6.95
CA PRO A 373 -0.52 7.01 -7.83
C PRO A 373 -2.02 6.96 -8.09
N VAL A 374 -2.68 8.13 -8.09
CA VAL A 374 -4.15 8.22 -8.22
C VAL A 374 -4.62 7.82 -9.62
N GLY A 375 -3.78 8.02 -10.66
CA GLY A 375 -4.08 7.56 -12.02
C GLY A 375 -5.17 8.36 -12.74
N ASP A 376 -5.56 9.53 -12.23
CA ASP A 376 -6.62 10.38 -12.80
C ASP A 376 -6.05 11.55 -13.65
N GLY A 377 -4.74 11.52 -13.94
CA GLY A 377 -4.03 12.57 -14.65
C GLY A 377 -3.59 13.76 -13.79
N SER A 378 -3.93 13.80 -12.50
CA SER A 378 -3.48 14.84 -11.57
C SER A 378 -2.00 14.72 -11.22
N GLY A 379 -1.44 13.50 -11.29
CA GLY A 379 -0.14 13.16 -10.78
C GLY A 379 -0.07 13.08 -9.24
N ASP A 380 -1.23 13.09 -8.58
CA ASP A 380 -1.34 12.93 -7.14
C ASP A 380 -1.03 11.50 -6.70
N VAL A 381 -0.67 11.34 -5.42
CA VAL A 381 -0.32 10.04 -4.86
C VAL A 381 -0.89 9.86 -3.46
N TYR A 382 -1.45 8.68 -3.20
CA TYR A 382 -1.78 8.22 -1.86
C TYR A 382 -0.56 7.58 -1.21
N VAL A 383 -0.35 7.88 0.08
CA VAL A 383 0.76 7.35 0.88
C VAL A 383 0.21 6.79 2.18
N GLY A 384 0.58 5.55 2.48
CA GLY A 384 0.21 4.86 3.72
C GLY A 384 1.42 4.30 4.44
N GLY A 385 1.36 4.25 5.79
CA GLY A 385 2.49 3.80 6.58
C GLY A 385 2.24 3.77 8.07
N GLN A 386 3.34 3.86 8.82
CA GLN A 386 3.36 3.93 10.28
C GLN A 386 3.46 5.38 10.79
N PHE A 387 3.79 6.30 9.91
CA PHE A 387 4.01 7.72 10.23
C PHE A 387 2.80 8.37 10.91
N THR A 388 3.07 9.37 11.75
CA THR A 388 2.06 10.21 12.41
C THR A 388 2.16 11.68 12.01
N GLN A 389 3.21 12.04 11.24
CA GLN A 389 3.44 13.40 10.76
C GLN A 389 3.96 13.40 9.33
N TYR A 390 3.63 14.44 8.59
CA TYR A 390 4.23 14.80 7.30
C TYR A 390 4.62 16.29 7.35
N GLN A 391 5.88 16.61 7.06
CA GLN A 391 6.44 17.98 7.17
C GLN A 391 6.17 18.64 8.54
N GLY A 392 6.23 17.85 9.63
CA GLY A 392 5.93 18.32 10.99
C GLY A 392 4.44 18.53 11.28
N ILE A 393 3.55 18.35 10.30
CA ILE A 393 2.10 18.46 10.48
C ILE A 393 1.54 17.08 10.85
N SER A 394 0.74 17.02 11.94
CA SER A 394 0.08 15.77 12.36
C SER A 394 -0.78 15.20 11.24
N ARG A 395 -0.53 13.91 10.87
CA ARG A 395 -1.26 13.15 9.86
C ARG A 395 -1.21 11.66 10.23
N GLY A 396 -2.36 11.08 10.43
CA GLY A 396 -2.44 9.70 10.93
C GLY A 396 -2.34 8.65 9.83
N ARG A 397 -1.13 8.27 9.44
CA ARG A 397 -0.79 7.06 8.69
C ARG A 397 -1.30 6.98 7.25
N PHE A 398 -2.02 8.00 6.77
CA PHE A 398 -2.57 8.07 5.42
C PHE A 398 -2.66 9.53 4.97
N VAL A 399 -2.14 9.83 3.78
CA VAL A 399 -2.24 11.17 3.16
C VAL A 399 -2.40 11.04 1.65
N ARG A 400 -2.98 12.09 1.03
CA ARG A 400 -2.89 12.35 -0.40
C ARG A 400 -1.93 13.52 -0.62
N LEU A 401 -0.94 13.33 -1.47
CA LEU A 401 0.01 14.37 -1.87
C LEU A 401 -0.21 14.74 -3.32
N ALA A 402 -0.10 16.05 -3.61
CA ALA A 402 -0.06 16.55 -4.98
C ALA A 402 1.21 16.08 -5.71
N ASN A 403 1.22 16.18 -7.02
CA ASN A 403 2.38 15.88 -7.87
C ASN A 403 3.63 16.73 -7.56
N THR A 404 3.49 17.76 -6.74
CA THR A 404 4.58 18.60 -6.21
C THR A 404 5.13 18.12 -4.87
N GLY A 405 4.48 17.13 -4.23
CA GLY A 405 4.75 16.72 -2.85
C GLY A 405 4.00 17.53 -1.79
N ALA A 406 3.19 18.51 -2.19
CA ALA A 406 2.36 19.27 -1.26
C ALA A 406 1.20 18.41 -0.73
N LEU A 407 0.86 18.61 0.55
CA LEU A 407 -0.28 17.92 1.18
C LEU A 407 -1.59 18.43 0.58
N ILE A 408 -2.44 17.50 0.12
CA ILE A 408 -3.83 17.78 -0.26
C ILE A 408 -4.70 17.68 0.99
N ARG A 409 -5.51 18.71 1.22
CA ARG A 409 -6.38 18.84 2.40
C ARG A 409 -7.72 18.14 2.16
#